data_824fa26c4e2c424846e16d5ce052a238
#
_entry.id   824fa26c4e2c424846e16d5ce052a238
#
_cell.length_a   1.000
_cell.length_b   1.000
_cell.length_c   1.000
_cell.angle_alpha   90.00
_cell.angle_beta   90.00
_cell.angle_gamma   90.00
#
_symmetry.space_group_name_H-M   'P 1'
#
loop_
_entity.id
_entity.type
_entity.pdbx_description
1 polymer ?
#
loop_
_entity_poly.entity_id
_entity_poly.type
_entity_poly.pdbx_seq_one_letter_code
_entity_poly.pdbx_strand_id
1 'polypeptide(L)'
;MNALSKRLISLALVAAVIAACSSTPTGRSQLTLKSEAALAAEGTRQMAVIRENSPLVQDRATIDYVACIADAIVGVLDGDDAALYWEMAIVNQPDVNAFVMPGGKIVVKAGILSVAQNQHQLAAVLGHEVAHVTAHHANERATRGDLTSYGVEVLALILGGGYYNQTQGAYSAASTFNTMGLMNPFSRMQESEADEIGLRYMAMAGFDPRESVELWQNMNKSAAGATVPEFMSTHPSGETRIENMVALLPEMLVLYNDAQAQGRYPDCQR
;
A
#
# COMPACT_ATOMS: atom_id res chain seq x y z
N MET A 1 -35.05 -11.22 26.27
CA MET A 1 -35.06 -11.10 24.78
C MET A 1 -35.88 -12.25 24.22
N ASN A 2 -36.95 -11.95 23.46
CA ASN A 2 -37.79 -12.98 22.86
C ASN A 2 -37.12 -13.53 21.57
N ALA A 3 -37.66 -14.66 21.03
CA ALA A 3 -37.08 -15.32 19.86
C ALA A 3 -37.06 -14.40 18.63
N LEU A 4 -38.01 -13.48 18.50
CA LEU A 4 -38.10 -12.52 17.39
C LEU A 4 -36.96 -11.51 17.46
N SER A 5 -36.65 -10.96 18.65
CA SER A 5 -35.51 -10.04 18.84
C SER A 5 -34.16 -10.69 18.51
N LYS A 6 -33.96 -11.96 18.86
CA LYS A 6 -32.75 -12.73 18.53
C LYS A 6 -32.60 -12.90 17.03
N ARG A 7 -33.69 -13.23 16.31
CA ARG A 7 -33.69 -13.37 14.85
C ARG A 7 -33.40 -12.06 14.13
N LEU A 8 -33.98 -10.96 14.60
CA LEU A 8 -33.75 -9.62 14.03
C LEU A 8 -32.29 -9.18 14.23
N ILE A 9 -31.72 -9.43 15.41
CA ILE A 9 -30.30 -9.13 15.67
C ILE A 9 -29.39 -9.98 14.78
N SER A 10 -29.69 -11.27 14.64
CA SER A 10 -28.89 -12.15 13.74
C SER A 10 -28.97 -11.70 12.28
N LEU A 11 -30.15 -11.33 11.79
CA LEU A 11 -30.33 -10.81 10.44
C LEU A 11 -29.60 -9.49 10.21
N ALA A 12 -29.63 -8.58 11.18
CA ALA A 12 -28.90 -7.32 11.12
C ALA A 12 -27.37 -7.52 11.13
N LEU A 13 -26.87 -8.46 11.94
CA LEU A 13 -25.46 -8.84 11.95
C LEU A 13 -25.00 -9.43 10.62
N VAL A 14 -25.77 -10.33 10.03
CA VAL A 14 -25.47 -10.92 8.72
C VAL A 14 -25.49 -9.85 7.62
N ALA A 15 -26.49 -8.96 7.63
CA ALA A 15 -26.56 -7.85 6.69
C ALA A 15 -25.38 -6.88 6.83
N ALA A 16 -24.93 -6.59 8.05
CA ALA A 16 -23.77 -5.75 8.32
C ALA A 16 -22.47 -6.38 7.81
N VAL A 17 -22.28 -7.69 7.97
CA VAL A 17 -21.12 -8.41 7.46
C VAL A 17 -21.10 -8.42 5.93
N ILE A 18 -22.26 -8.64 5.30
CA ILE A 18 -22.37 -8.61 3.82
C ILE A 18 -22.07 -7.21 3.28
N ALA A 19 -22.55 -6.16 3.94
CA ALA A 19 -22.29 -4.77 3.55
C ALA A 19 -20.83 -4.33 3.74
N ALA A 20 -20.06 -5.03 4.59
CA ALA A 20 -18.66 -4.74 4.86
C ALA A 20 -17.70 -5.52 3.93
N CYS A 21 -18.21 -6.46 3.13
CA CYS A 21 -17.42 -7.16 2.12
C CYS A 21 -17.24 -6.25 0.90
N SER A 22 -15.98 -5.97 0.56
CA SER A 22 -15.58 -5.31 -0.68
C SER A 22 -14.78 -6.26 -1.56
N SER A 23 -14.62 -5.94 -2.84
CA SER A 23 -13.77 -6.69 -3.75
C SER A 23 -12.58 -5.82 -4.15
N THR A 24 -11.41 -6.42 -4.19
CA THR A 24 -10.21 -5.78 -4.74
C THR A 24 -10.27 -5.72 -6.27
N PRO A 25 -9.38 -4.96 -6.94
CA PRO A 25 -9.28 -4.94 -8.40
C PRO A 25 -9.02 -6.30 -9.04
N THR A 26 -8.44 -7.26 -8.30
CA THR A 26 -8.26 -8.66 -8.75
C THR A 26 -9.51 -9.53 -8.55
N GLY A 27 -10.58 -8.99 -7.93
CA GLY A 27 -11.81 -9.72 -7.62
C GLY A 27 -11.76 -10.50 -6.29
N ARG A 28 -10.71 -10.38 -5.51
CA ARG A 28 -10.62 -10.98 -4.18
C ARG A 28 -11.58 -10.29 -3.21
N SER A 29 -12.33 -11.09 -2.46
CA SER A 29 -13.19 -10.56 -1.39
C SER A 29 -12.36 -10.22 -0.15
N GLN A 30 -12.64 -9.08 0.44
CA GLN A 30 -12.01 -8.60 1.67
C GLN A 30 -13.03 -7.98 2.61
N LEU A 31 -12.66 -7.84 3.89
CA LEU A 31 -13.46 -7.18 4.90
C LEU A 31 -12.83 -5.82 5.23
N THR A 32 -13.59 -4.74 4.98
CA THR A 32 -13.18 -3.36 5.22
C THR A 32 -14.23 -2.67 6.08
N LEU A 33 -13.97 -2.56 7.39
CA LEU A 33 -14.91 -2.00 8.37
C LEU A 33 -14.62 -0.53 8.71
N LYS A 34 -13.46 -0.01 8.30
CA LYS A 34 -13.11 1.38 8.55
C LYS A 34 -13.69 2.28 7.46
N SER A 35 -14.08 3.49 7.85
CA SER A 35 -14.47 4.52 6.88
C SER A 35 -13.26 4.95 6.04
N GLU A 36 -13.35 4.84 4.71
CA GLU A 36 -12.30 5.31 3.79
C GLU A 36 -12.04 6.81 3.99
N ALA A 37 -13.08 7.61 4.21
CA ALA A 37 -12.93 9.04 4.50
C ALA A 37 -12.14 9.29 5.80
N ALA A 38 -12.35 8.48 6.84
CA ALA A 38 -11.59 8.61 8.09
C ALA A 38 -10.13 8.21 7.91
N LEU A 39 -9.85 7.14 7.14
CA LEU A 39 -8.50 6.71 6.80
C LEU A 39 -7.78 7.76 5.92
N ALA A 40 -8.47 8.33 4.94
CA ALA A 40 -7.93 9.39 4.08
C ALA A 40 -7.61 10.67 4.88
N ALA A 41 -8.47 11.04 5.83
CA ALA A 41 -8.22 12.16 6.74
C ALA A 41 -6.98 11.92 7.62
N GLU A 42 -6.78 10.68 8.09
CA GLU A 42 -5.56 10.30 8.81
C GLU A 42 -4.33 10.37 7.92
N GLY A 43 -4.39 9.81 6.70
CA GLY A 43 -3.29 9.92 5.74
C GLY A 43 -2.90 11.39 5.46
N THR A 44 -3.89 12.27 5.35
CA THR A 44 -3.66 13.71 5.17
C THR A 44 -2.96 14.34 6.38
N ARG A 45 -3.38 14.00 7.60
CA ARG A 45 -2.69 14.47 8.82
C ARG A 45 -1.25 14.01 8.87
N GLN A 46 -1.00 12.74 8.54
CA GLN A 46 0.33 12.15 8.53
C GLN A 46 1.23 12.79 7.47
N MET A 47 0.69 13.05 6.28
CA MET A 47 1.44 13.77 5.23
C MET A 47 1.86 15.18 5.71
N ALA A 48 0.98 15.89 6.41
CA ALA A 48 1.31 17.18 6.99
C ALA A 48 2.46 17.09 8.01
N VAL A 49 2.41 16.08 8.90
CA VAL A 49 3.49 15.82 9.88
C VAL A 49 4.81 15.50 9.18
N ILE A 50 4.79 14.67 8.13
CA ILE A 50 6.00 14.34 7.36
C ILE A 50 6.58 15.58 6.72
N ARG A 51 5.75 16.41 6.09
CA ARG A 51 6.20 17.68 5.45
C ARG A 51 6.81 18.65 6.44
N GLU A 52 6.28 18.72 7.65
CA GLU A 52 6.75 19.64 8.70
C GLU A 52 8.06 19.15 9.36
N ASN A 53 8.19 17.84 9.56
CA ASN A 53 9.24 17.30 10.43
C ASN A 53 10.34 16.52 9.69
N SER A 54 10.23 16.34 8.37
CA SER A 54 11.23 15.63 7.58
C SER A 54 11.98 16.56 6.62
N PRO A 55 13.28 16.31 6.40
CA PRO A 55 14.01 17.04 5.36
C PRO A 55 13.47 16.62 3.99
N LEU A 56 12.88 17.55 3.25
CA LEU A 56 12.39 17.28 1.90
C LEU A 56 13.48 17.54 0.86
N VAL A 57 13.47 16.77 -0.22
CA VAL A 57 14.30 16.99 -1.39
C VAL A 57 13.95 18.34 -2.00
N GLN A 58 14.96 19.17 -2.30
CA GLN A 58 14.81 20.49 -2.92
C GLN A 58 15.28 20.49 -4.38
N ASP A 59 15.99 19.46 -4.81
CA ASP A 59 16.46 19.34 -6.17
C ASP A 59 15.30 19.15 -7.13
N ARG A 60 15.13 20.12 -8.01
CA ARG A 60 14.01 20.18 -8.94
C ARG A 60 14.00 19.02 -9.93
N ALA A 61 15.17 18.59 -10.41
CA ALA A 61 15.26 17.48 -11.35
C ALA A 61 14.76 16.19 -10.73
N THR A 62 15.17 15.89 -9.49
CA THR A 62 14.67 14.74 -8.73
C THR A 62 13.16 14.81 -8.48
N ILE A 63 12.65 16.01 -8.13
CA ILE A 63 11.20 16.18 -7.87
C ILE A 63 10.41 15.94 -9.17
N ASP A 64 10.82 16.54 -10.28
CA ASP A 64 10.14 16.41 -11.56
C ASP A 64 10.21 14.98 -12.11
N TYR A 65 11.34 14.29 -11.91
CA TYR A 65 11.50 12.88 -12.27
C TYR A 65 10.50 11.98 -11.55
N VAL A 66 10.43 12.06 -10.23
CA VAL A 66 9.52 11.22 -9.42
C VAL A 66 8.07 11.59 -9.68
N ALA A 67 7.75 12.90 -9.81
CA ALA A 67 6.42 13.37 -10.11
C ALA A 67 5.93 12.87 -11.48
N CYS A 68 6.77 12.94 -12.51
CA CYS A 68 6.47 12.42 -13.85
C CYS A 68 6.02 10.97 -13.80
N ILE A 69 6.73 10.13 -13.03
CA ILE A 69 6.40 8.70 -12.90
C ILE A 69 5.12 8.50 -12.09
N ALA A 70 4.97 9.21 -10.96
CA ALA A 70 3.78 9.14 -10.12
C ALA A 70 2.52 9.56 -10.89
N ASP A 71 2.59 10.68 -11.61
CA ASP A 71 1.48 11.21 -12.42
C ASP A 71 1.08 10.25 -13.53
N ALA A 72 2.06 9.59 -14.18
CA ALA A 72 1.78 8.59 -15.21
C ALA A 72 1.06 7.35 -14.62
N ILE A 73 1.49 6.87 -13.43
CA ILE A 73 0.85 5.74 -12.74
C ILE A 73 -0.56 6.11 -12.27
N VAL A 74 -0.73 7.28 -11.64
CA VAL A 74 -2.05 7.75 -11.18
C VAL A 74 -2.99 8.02 -12.37
N GLY A 75 -2.44 8.49 -13.48
CA GLY A 75 -3.19 8.81 -14.70
C GLY A 75 -3.87 7.62 -15.40
N VAL A 76 -3.56 6.39 -15.01
CA VAL A 76 -4.22 5.18 -15.54
C VAL A 76 -5.26 4.59 -14.61
N LEU A 77 -5.45 5.19 -13.44
CA LEU A 77 -6.51 4.79 -12.51
C LEU A 77 -7.87 5.23 -13.02
N ASP A 78 -8.90 4.58 -12.55
CA ASP A 78 -10.29 4.89 -12.87
C ASP A 78 -11.17 5.00 -11.60
N GLY A 79 -12.44 5.30 -11.80
CA GLY A 79 -13.42 5.35 -10.73
C GLY A 79 -13.04 6.27 -9.57
N ASP A 80 -13.32 5.80 -8.36
CA ASP A 80 -13.07 6.55 -7.12
C ASP A 80 -11.58 6.75 -6.85
N ASP A 81 -10.73 5.82 -7.29
CA ASP A 81 -9.28 5.90 -7.11
C ASP A 81 -8.66 7.04 -7.94
N ALA A 82 -9.16 7.27 -9.16
CA ALA A 82 -8.75 8.42 -9.98
C ALA A 82 -9.21 9.75 -9.37
N ALA A 83 -10.29 9.75 -8.61
CA ALA A 83 -10.86 10.94 -7.97
C ALA A 83 -10.15 11.32 -6.64
N LEU A 84 -9.26 10.46 -6.12
CA LEU A 84 -8.50 10.78 -4.92
C LEU A 84 -7.60 12.00 -5.15
N TYR A 85 -7.41 12.78 -4.09
CA TYR A 85 -6.39 13.84 -4.10
C TYR A 85 -5.00 13.24 -3.85
N TRP A 86 -4.37 12.79 -4.95
CA TRP A 86 -3.02 12.25 -4.92
C TRP A 86 -2.01 13.35 -4.59
N GLU A 87 -1.18 13.11 -3.61
CA GLU A 87 -0.18 14.04 -3.11
C GLU A 87 1.12 13.29 -2.84
N MET A 88 2.25 13.90 -3.19
CA MET A 88 3.56 13.28 -3.04
C MET A 88 4.49 14.13 -2.17
N ALA A 89 5.31 13.47 -1.35
CA ALA A 89 6.45 14.05 -0.66
C ALA A 89 7.71 13.20 -0.91
N ILE A 90 8.83 13.84 -1.23
CA ILE A 90 10.12 13.18 -1.38
C ILE A 90 10.98 13.58 -0.19
N VAL A 91 11.25 12.63 0.69
CA VAL A 91 12.03 12.83 1.90
C VAL A 91 13.51 12.57 1.60
N ASN A 92 14.36 13.53 1.94
CA ASN A 92 15.81 13.42 1.74
C ASN A 92 16.46 12.55 2.83
N GLN A 93 16.21 11.26 2.75
CA GLN A 93 16.75 10.23 3.64
C GLN A 93 17.39 9.12 2.81
N PRO A 94 18.48 8.50 3.30
CA PRO A 94 19.22 7.48 2.58
C PRO A 94 18.53 6.10 2.60
N ASP A 95 17.49 5.93 3.40
CA ASP A 95 16.79 4.67 3.50
C ASP A 95 16.13 4.32 2.16
N VAL A 96 16.27 3.07 1.75
CA VAL A 96 15.67 2.53 0.53
C VAL A 96 14.21 2.18 0.84
N ASN A 97 13.31 3.16 0.68
CA ASN A 97 11.89 2.97 0.95
C ASN A 97 11.00 3.93 0.16
N ALA A 98 9.78 3.48 -0.10
CA ALA A 98 8.63 4.29 -0.49
C ALA A 98 7.40 3.67 0.17
N PHE A 99 6.36 4.44 0.40
CA PHE A 99 5.10 3.94 0.91
C PHE A 99 3.96 4.89 0.54
N VAL A 100 2.75 4.34 0.59
CA VAL A 100 1.56 5.13 0.37
C VAL A 100 0.61 5.01 1.57
N MET A 101 0.01 6.13 1.94
CA MET A 101 -1.00 6.19 2.98
C MET A 101 -2.40 6.36 2.37
N PRO A 102 -3.46 5.93 3.07
CA PRO A 102 -4.82 6.11 2.60
C PRO A 102 -5.12 7.55 2.15
N GLY A 103 -5.99 7.68 1.13
CA GLY A 103 -6.31 8.98 0.54
C GLY A 103 -5.26 9.49 -0.45
N GLY A 104 -4.42 8.57 -1.01
CA GLY A 104 -3.50 8.89 -2.10
C GLY A 104 -2.27 9.69 -1.67
N LYS A 105 -1.70 9.42 -0.50
CA LYS A 105 -0.54 10.15 0.03
C LYS A 105 0.74 9.36 -0.16
N ILE A 106 1.50 9.65 -1.22
CA ILE A 106 2.72 8.97 -1.63
C ILE A 106 3.92 9.60 -0.92
N VAL A 107 4.74 8.79 -0.28
CA VAL A 107 6.01 9.21 0.31
C VAL A 107 7.14 8.41 -0.31
N VAL A 108 8.14 9.10 -0.83
CA VAL A 108 9.33 8.50 -1.44
C VAL A 108 10.55 8.95 -0.65
N LYS A 109 11.31 8.01 -0.09
CA LYS A 109 12.62 8.33 0.48
C LYS A 109 13.67 8.35 -0.64
N ALA A 110 14.52 9.35 -0.66
CA ALA A 110 15.49 9.55 -1.74
C ALA A 110 16.43 8.34 -1.96
N GLY A 111 16.67 7.56 -0.91
CA GLY A 111 17.48 6.34 -0.98
C GLY A 111 16.96 5.29 -1.94
N ILE A 112 15.64 5.23 -2.23
CA ILE A 112 15.05 4.29 -3.20
C ILE A 112 15.66 4.45 -4.60
N LEU A 113 16.06 5.70 -4.95
CA LEU A 113 16.65 6.04 -6.24
C LEU A 113 18.05 5.44 -6.45
N SER A 114 18.68 4.91 -5.41
CA SER A 114 19.94 4.16 -5.53
C SER A 114 19.73 2.73 -6.01
N VAL A 115 18.54 2.18 -5.84
CA VAL A 115 18.16 0.82 -6.20
C VAL A 115 17.29 0.79 -7.44
N ALA A 116 16.32 1.69 -7.54
CA ALA A 116 15.53 1.92 -8.74
C ALA A 116 16.33 2.76 -9.75
N GLN A 117 17.06 2.07 -10.66
CA GLN A 117 18.10 2.65 -11.50
C GLN A 117 17.56 3.40 -12.74
N ASN A 118 16.28 3.20 -13.06
CA ASN A 118 15.62 3.87 -14.19
C ASN A 118 14.14 4.14 -13.87
N GLN A 119 13.46 4.86 -14.76
CA GLN A 119 12.05 5.22 -14.60
C GLN A 119 11.13 4.01 -14.48
N HIS A 120 11.40 2.92 -15.18
CA HIS A 120 10.56 1.73 -15.17
C HIS A 120 10.65 1.00 -13.81
N GLN A 121 11.85 0.94 -13.23
CA GLN A 121 12.06 0.37 -11.91
C GLN A 121 11.37 1.20 -10.82
N LEU A 122 11.45 2.54 -10.91
CA LEU A 122 10.72 3.38 -9.95
C LEU A 122 9.20 3.29 -10.17
N ALA A 123 8.75 3.14 -11.41
CA ALA A 123 7.35 2.89 -11.72
C ALA A 123 6.84 1.57 -11.13
N ALA A 124 7.67 0.53 -11.07
CA ALA A 124 7.33 -0.73 -10.39
C ALA A 124 7.11 -0.52 -8.89
N VAL A 125 7.97 0.29 -8.21
CA VAL A 125 7.77 0.66 -6.81
C VAL A 125 6.47 1.45 -6.63
N LEU A 126 6.29 2.54 -7.38
CA LEU A 126 5.13 3.41 -7.22
C LEU A 126 3.83 2.72 -7.60
N GLY A 127 3.83 1.88 -8.64
CA GLY A 127 2.69 1.05 -9.02
C GLY A 127 2.28 0.08 -7.91
N HIS A 128 3.25 -0.58 -7.28
CA HIS A 128 3.04 -1.45 -6.12
C HIS A 128 2.43 -0.70 -4.93
N GLU A 129 2.96 0.49 -4.63
CA GLU A 129 2.44 1.33 -3.55
C GLU A 129 1.01 1.83 -3.83
N VAL A 130 0.75 2.30 -5.04
CA VAL A 130 -0.59 2.71 -5.48
C VAL A 130 -1.57 1.54 -5.41
N ALA A 131 -1.13 0.32 -5.76
CA ALA A 131 -1.94 -0.88 -5.67
C ALA A 131 -2.40 -1.18 -4.23
N HIS A 132 -1.58 -0.90 -3.21
CA HIS A 132 -2.01 -1.04 -1.82
C HIS A 132 -3.18 -0.10 -1.45
N VAL A 133 -3.28 1.08 -2.07
CA VAL A 133 -4.42 2.00 -1.85
C VAL A 133 -5.64 1.48 -2.59
N THR A 134 -5.54 1.21 -3.88
CA THR A 134 -6.68 0.79 -4.72
C THR A 134 -7.24 -0.57 -4.32
N ALA A 135 -6.42 -1.44 -3.73
CA ALA A 135 -6.87 -2.70 -3.13
C ALA A 135 -7.30 -2.55 -1.65
N HIS A 136 -7.32 -1.32 -1.09
CA HIS A 136 -7.73 -1.04 0.30
C HIS A 136 -6.99 -1.88 1.37
N HIS A 137 -5.75 -2.28 1.11
CA HIS A 137 -4.98 -3.16 1.99
C HIS A 137 -4.80 -2.60 3.40
N ALA A 138 -4.69 -1.26 3.54
CA ALA A 138 -4.60 -0.59 4.84
C ALA A 138 -5.89 -0.76 5.65
N ASN A 139 -7.06 -0.65 5.01
CA ASN A 139 -8.36 -0.85 5.65
C ASN A 139 -8.56 -2.31 6.07
N GLU A 140 -8.28 -3.26 5.17
CA GLU A 140 -8.37 -4.69 5.48
C GLU A 140 -7.48 -5.05 6.68
N ARG A 141 -6.25 -4.53 6.72
CA ARG A 141 -5.30 -4.78 7.81
C ARG A 141 -5.77 -4.17 9.13
N ALA A 142 -6.24 -2.91 9.12
CA ALA A 142 -6.79 -2.25 10.30
C ALA A 142 -8.03 -2.98 10.82
N THR A 143 -8.91 -3.43 9.92
CA THR A 143 -10.09 -4.23 10.25
C THR A 143 -9.72 -5.56 10.91
N ARG A 144 -8.73 -6.28 10.37
CA ARG A 144 -8.24 -7.54 10.96
C ARG A 144 -7.61 -7.32 12.33
N GLY A 145 -6.86 -6.24 12.51
CA GLY A 145 -6.26 -5.86 13.78
C GLY A 145 -7.31 -5.64 14.87
N ASP A 146 -8.36 -4.88 14.58
CA ASP A 146 -9.47 -4.65 15.49
C ASP A 146 -10.19 -5.95 15.86
N LEU A 147 -10.54 -6.76 14.86
CA LEU A 147 -11.23 -8.04 15.10
C LEU A 147 -10.40 -8.99 15.98
N THR A 148 -9.07 -9.01 15.79
CA THR A 148 -8.18 -9.80 16.63
C THR A 148 -8.17 -9.29 18.05
N SER A 149 -8.10 -7.98 18.26
CA SER A 149 -8.12 -7.34 19.58
C SER A 149 -9.43 -7.62 20.32
N TYR A 150 -10.57 -7.40 19.64
CA TYR A 150 -11.88 -7.72 20.21
C TYR A 150 -12.05 -9.22 20.50
N GLY A 151 -11.57 -10.10 19.63
CA GLY A 151 -11.61 -11.54 19.83
C GLY A 151 -10.85 -11.97 21.09
N VAL A 152 -9.67 -11.40 21.33
CA VAL A 152 -8.89 -11.66 22.54
C VAL A 152 -9.60 -11.14 23.80
N GLU A 153 -10.21 -9.95 23.75
CA GLU A 153 -10.96 -9.38 24.88
C GLU A 153 -12.18 -10.23 25.23
N VAL A 154 -12.96 -10.65 24.23
CA VAL A 154 -14.13 -11.52 24.43
C VAL A 154 -13.73 -12.87 24.99
N LEU A 155 -12.63 -13.46 24.47
CA LEU A 155 -12.13 -14.74 24.98
C LEU A 155 -11.62 -14.63 26.41
N ALA A 156 -10.91 -13.55 26.75
CA ALA A 156 -10.46 -13.26 28.10
C ALA A 156 -11.65 -13.12 29.08
N LEU A 157 -12.72 -12.44 28.63
CA LEU A 157 -13.95 -12.32 29.43
C LEU A 157 -14.63 -13.67 29.67
N ILE A 158 -14.71 -14.52 28.63
CA ILE A 158 -15.32 -15.86 28.71
C ILE A 158 -14.50 -16.80 29.62
N LEU A 159 -13.17 -16.72 29.57
CA LEU A 159 -12.28 -17.55 30.37
C LEU A 159 -12.08 -17.05 31.81
N GLY A 160 -12.78 -15.98 32.23
CA GLY A 160 -12.74 -15.46 33.61
C GLY A 160 -11.44 -14.74 33.97
N GLY A 161 -10.65 -14.30 32.99
CA GLY A 161 -9.45 -13.50 33.16
C GLY A 161 -9.75 -12.03 33.48
N GLY A 162 -10.48 -11.78 34.58
CA GLY A 162 -10.75 -10.42 35.05
C GLY A 162 -9.52 -9.83 35.73
N TYR A 163 -8.67 -9.11 35.00
CA TYR A 163 -7.88 -7.96 35.45
C TYR A 163 -7.17 -7.35 34.24
N TYR A 164 -7.88 -6.53 33.51
CA TYR A 164 -7.24 -5.61 32.58
C TYR A 164 -6.86 -4.36 33.37
N ASN A 165 -5.60 -4.24 33.74
CA ASN A 165 -5.06 -2.99 34.27
C ASN A 165 -5.04 -1.96 33.13
N GLN A 166 -5.96 -1.03 33.22
CA GLN A 166 -6.06 0.16 32.39
C GLN A 166 -4.84 1.07 32.68
N THR A 167 -3.69 0.75 32.09
CA THR A 167 -2.62 1.74 31.97
C THR A 167 -2.98 2.65 30.81
N GLN A 168 -3.61 3.77 31.15
CA GLN A 168 -3.69 4.93 30.26
C GLN A 168 -2.27 5.45 30.00
N GLY A 169 -1.58 4.83 29.05
CA GLY A 169 -0.38 5.39 28.47
C GLY A 169 -0.80 6.42 27.44
N ALA A 170 -0.29 7.64 27.56
CA ALA A 170 -0.43 8.69 26.57
C ALA A 170 0.03 8.18 25.20
N TYR A 171 -0.91 7.92 24.32
CA TYR A 171 -0.62 7.56 22.93
C TYR A 171 -0.05 8.79 22.22
N SER A 172 1.25 8.80 22.02
CA SER A 172 1.92 9.77 21.16
C SER A 172 1.52 9.52 19.70
N ALA A 173 1.64 10.52 18.81
CA ALA A 173 1.35 10.39 17.39
C ALA A 173 2.06 9.19 16.73
N ALA A 174 3.26 8.83 17.21
CA ALA A 174 3.99 7.63 16.78
C ALA A 174 3.26 6.32 17.12
N SER A 175 2.46 6.27 18.20
CA SER A 175 1.66 5.09 18.55
C SER A 175 0.47 4.91 17.62
N THR A 176 -0.06 5.98 17.03
CA THR A 176 -1.18 5.91 16.09
C THR A 176 -0.75 5.23 14.77
N PHE A 177 0.46 5.47 14.30
CA PHE A 177 1.04 4.77 13.16
C PHE A 177 1.16 3.26 13.41
N ASN A 178 1.61 2.88 14.60
CA ASN A 178 1.76 1.48 14.99
C ASN A 178 0.40 0.80 15.24
N THR A 179 -0.57 1.51 15.83
CA THR A 179 -1.90 0.93 16.11
C THR A 179 -2.76 0.76 14.86
N MET A 180 -2.57 1.56 13.81
CA MET A 180 -3.24 1.36 12.52
C MET A 180 -2.60 0.25 11.68
N GLY A 181 -1.53 -0.38 12.15
CA GLY A 181 -0.84 -1.43 11.42
C GLY A 181 -0.15 -0.94 10.14
N LEU A 182 -0.02 0.38 9.94
CA LEU A 182 0.59 0.96 8.74
C LEU A 182 2.09 0.65 8.63
N MET A 183 2.74 0.31 9.76
CA MET A 183 4.15 -0.07 9.82
C MET A 183 4.37 -1.59 9.93
N ASN A 184 3.30 -2.39 10.09
CA ASN A 184 3.44 -3.84 10.09
C ASN A 184 3.55 -4.35 8.65
N PRO A 185 4.38 -5.38 8.40
CA PRO A 185 4.46 -5.99 7.07
C PRO A 185 3.09 -6.41 6.54
N PHE A 186 2.86 -6.21 5.26
CA PHE A 186 1.68 -6.72 4.59
C PHE A 186 1.71 -8.25 4.57
N SER A 187 0.54 -8.88 4.48
CA SER A 187 0.48 -10.32 4.31
C SER A 187 1.01 -10.71 2.93
N ARG A 188 1.59 -11.92 2.80
CA ARG A 188 2.08 -12.41 1.50
C ARG A 188 1.03 -12.36 0.39
N MET A 189 -0.24 -12.56 0.75
CA MET A 189 -1.35 -12.47 -0.19
C MET A 189 -1.55 -11.03 -0.67
N GLN A 190 -1.52 -10.04 0.22
CA GLN A 190 -1.62 -8.62 -0.12
C GLN A 190 -0.43 -8.16 -0.96
N GLU A 191 0.77 -8.67 -0.65
CA GLU A 191 1.97 -8.38 -1.44
C GLU A 191 1.86 -8.92 -2.88
N SER A 192 1.45 -10.19 -3.04
CA SER A 192 1.26 -10.78 -4.36
C SER A 192 0.15 -10.07 -5.16
N GLU A 193 -0.89 -9.62 -4.49
CA GLU A 193 -1.96 -8.85 -5.11
C GLU A 193 -1.48 -7.45 -5.52
N ALA A 194 -0.69 -6.78 -4.68
CA ALA A 194 -0.10 -5.49 -5.00
C ALA A 194 0.92 -5.58 -6.13
N ASP A 195 1.67 -6.69 -6.24
CA ASP A 195 2.55 -6.95 -7.38
C ASP A 195 1.75 -7.08 -8.69
N GLU A 196 0.67 -7.87 -8.71
CA GLU A 196 -0.15 -8.04 -9.90
C GLU A 196 -0.79 -6.72 -10.35
N ILE A 197 -1.43 -6.00 -9.44
CA ILE A 197 -2.09 -4.73 -9.72
C ILE A 197 -1.05 -3.66 -10.11
N GLY A 198 0.06 -3.58 -9.39
CA GLY A 198 1.15 -2.63 -9.66
C GLY A 198 1.81 -2.85 -11.01
N LEU A 199 2.05 -4.12 -11.40
CA LEU A 199 2.53 -4.48 -12.73
C LEU A 199 1.54 -4.04 -13.83
N ARG A 200 0.25 -4.20 -13.59
CA ARG A 200 -0.81 -3.75 -14.51
C ARG A 200 -0.78 -2.23 -14.67
N TYR A 201 -0.69 -1.48 -13.57
CA TYR A 201 -0.65 -0.01 -13.63
C TYR A 201 0.60 0.50 -14.36
N MET A 202 1.79 -0.03 -14.06
CA MET A 202 3.00 0.39 -14.76
C MET A 202 2.95 0.08 -16.25
N ALA A 203 2.42 -1.09 -16.63
CA ALA A 203 2.27 -1.47 -18.04
C ALA A 203 1.28 -0.56 -18.77
N MET A 204 0.11 -0.30 -18.18
CA MET A 204 -0.91 0.62 -18.71
C MET A 204 -0.41 2.07 -18.83
N ALA A 205 0.48 2.48 -17.94
CA ALA A 205 1.13 3.80 -17.97
C ALA A 205 2.25 3.90 -19.02
N GLY A 206 2.62 2.79 -19.66
CA GLY A 206 3.67 2.74 -20.70
C GLY A 206 5.07 2.49 -20.15
N PHE A 207 5.20 2.05 -18.91
CA PHE A 207 6.48 1.57 -18.35
C PHE A 207 6.66 0.07 -18.60
N ASP A 208 7.89 -0.33 -18.91
CA ASP A 208 8.22 -1.73 -19.21
C ASP A 208 8.09 -2.63 -17.97
N PRO A 209 7.15 -3.58 -17.93
CA PRO A 209 6.92 -4.41 -16.75
C PRO A 209 8.06 -5.39 -16.44
N ARG A 210 8.96 -5.67 -17.39
CA ARG A 210 10.13 -6.55 -17.16
C ARG A 210 11.10 -5.95 -16.15
N GLU A 211 11.17 -4.65 -16.06
CA GLU A 211 12.03 -3.92 -15.14
C GLU A 211 11.63 -4.08 -13.66
N SER A 212 10.42 -4.57 -13.38
CA SER A 212 10.04 -4.96 -12.02
C SER A 212 10.87 -6.12 -11.48
N VAL A 213 11.19 -7.09 -12.33
CA VAL A 213 12.06 -8.23 -11.98
C VAL A 213 13.47 -7.76 -11.68
N GLU A 214 14.02 -6.86 -12.51
CA GLU A 214 15.34 -6.26 -12.30
C GLU A 214 15.39 -5.43 -11.01
N LEU A 215 14.33 -4.69 -10.71
CA LEU A 215 14.21 -3.96 -9.43
C LEU A 215 14.37 -4.91 -8.25
N TRP A 216 13.63 -6.01 -8.21
CA TRP A 216 13.70 -6.97 -7.10
C TRP A 216 15.06 -7.65 -7.00
N GLN A 217 15.72 -7.90 -8.13
CA GLN A 217 17.11 -8.39 -8.13
C GLN A 217 18.06 -7.34 -7.53
N ASN A 218 17.88 -6.05 -7.86
CA ASN A 218 18.67 -4.97 -7.28
C ASN A 218 18.42 -4.82 -5.77
N MET A 219 17.16 -4.93 -5.32
CA MET A 219 16.79 -4.97 -3.90
C MET A 219 17.50 -6.12 -3.17
N ASN A 220 17.47 -7.33 -3.74
CA ASN A 220 18.14 -8.51 -3.17
C ASN A 220 19.67 -8.33 -3.10
N LYS A 221 20.28 -7.76 -4.13
CA LYS A 221 21.72 -7.42 -4.13
C LYS A 221 22.05 -6.41 -3.04
N SER A 222 21.22 -5.39 -2.87
CA SER A 222 21.36 -4.40 -1.81
C SER A 222 21.22 -5.03 -0.42
N ALA A 223 20.29 -5.97 -0.24
CA ALA A 223 20.07 -6.69 1.01
C ALA A 223 21.21 -7.66 1.39
N ALA A 224 21.99 -8.13 0.41
CA ALA A 224 23.18 -8.96 0.69
C ALA A 224 24.34 -8.15 1.31
N GLY A 225 24.23 -6.82 1.36
CA GLY A 225 25.13 -5.93 2.08
C GLY A 225 24.86 -5.88 3.58
N ALA A 226 25.43 -4.88 4.27
CA ALA A 226 25.34 -4.76 5.73
C ALA A 226 23.94 -4.40 6.25
N THR A 227 23.03 -3.90 5.41
CA THR A 227 21.72 -3.40 5.82
C THR A 227 20.64 -3.82 4.82
N VAL A 228 19.61 -4.54 5.30
CA VAL A 228 18.43 -4.89 4.50
C VAL A 228 17.66 -3.60 4.17
N PRO A 229 17.29 -3.35 2.90
CA PRO A 229 16.44 -2.23 2.54
C PRO A 229 15.17 -2.17 3.39
N GLU A 230 14.79 -1.00 3.88
CA GLU A 230 13.60 -0.82 4.71
C GLU A 230 12.33 -1.27 3.95
N PHE A 231 12.29 -1.03 2.64
CA PHE A 231 11.24 -1.50 1.75
C PHE A 231 11.00 -3.02 1.85
N MET A 232 12.08 -3.81 1.92
CA MET A 232 11.95 -5.27 2.07
C MET A 232 11.48 -5.72 3.45
N SER A 233 11.58 -4.86 4.46
CA SER A 233 11.06 -5.15 5.81
C SER A 233 9.55 -4.95 5.89
N THR A 234 9.03 -3.95 5.18
CA THR A 234 7.58 -3.67 5.08
C THR A 234 6.91 -4.51 4.00
N HIS A 235 7.65 -4.87 2.94
CA HIS A 235 7.23 -5.68 1.79
C HIS A 235 8.12 -6.91 1.65
N PRO A 236 7.89 -7.97 2.47
CA PRO A 236 8.78 -9.13 2.50
C PRO A 236 8.94 -9.77 1.12
N SER A 237 10.17 -9.86 0.65
CA SER A 237 10.52 -10.57 -0.57
C SER A 237 10.62 -12.07 -0.32
N GLY A 238 10.23 -12.86 -1.32
CA GLY A 238 10.50 -14.28 -1.39
C GLY A 238 10.80 -14.66 -2.85
N GLU A 239 11.56 -15.71 -3.08
CA GLU A 239 11.82 -16.23 -4.44
C GLU A 239 10.52 -16.41 -5.23
N THR A 240 9.47 -16.86 -4.57
CA THR A 240 8.12 -17.02 -5.13
C THR A 240 7.50 -15.72 -5.66
N ARG A 241 7.85 -14.51 -5.12
CA ARG A 241 7.35 -13.24 -5.65
C ARG A 241 7.89 -12.96 -7.03
N ILE A 242 9.21 -13.13 -7.22
CA ILE A 242 9.85 -12.94 -8.52
C ILE A 242 9.30 -13.94 -9.55
N GLU A 243 9.15 -15.20 -9.16
CA GLU A 243 8.55 -16.23 -10.03
C GLU A 243 7.12 -15.87 -10.44
N ASN A 244 6.29 -15.39 -9.50
CA ASN A 244 4.93 -14.95 -9.79
C ASN A 244 4.91 -13.73 -10.73
N MET A 245 5.77 -12.73 -10.52
CA MET A 245 5.89 -11.59 -11.43
C MET A 245 6.28 -12.04 -12.84
N VAL A 246 7.27 -12.94 -12.96
CA VAL A 246 7.68 -13.50 -14.26
C VAL A 246 6.52 -14.21 -14.94
N ALA A 247 5.70 -14.94 -14.20
CA ALA A 247 4.52 -15.62 -14.76
C ALA A 247 3.44 -14.64 -15.27
N LEU A 248 3.36 -13.44 -14.70
CA LEU A 248 2.43 -12.38 -15.12
C LEU A 248 2.93 -11.58 -16.33
N LEU A 249 4.24 -11.58 -16.62
CA LEU A 249 4.82 -10.75 -17.69
C LEU A 249 4.15 -10.91 -19.06
N PRO A 250 3.76 -12.12 -19.53
CA PRO A 250 3.10 -12.24 -20.84
C PRO A 250 1.82 -11.40 -20.96
N GLU A 251 0.98 -11.36 -19.91
CA GLU A 251 -0.23 -10.54 -19.88
C GLU A 251 0.12 -9.05 -19.77
N MET A 252 1.05 -8.70 -18.89
CA MET A 252 1.46 -7.30 -18.70
C MET A 252 2.13 -6.71 -19.94
N LEU A 253 2.84 -7.50 -20.73
CA LEU A 253 3.43 -7.06 -22.01
C LEU A 253 2.36 -6.75 -23.07
N VAL A 254 1.20 -7.41 -23.03
CA VAL A 254 0.09 -7.03 -23.89
C VAL A 254 -0.39 -5.63 -23.54
N LEU A 255 -0.65 -5.36 -22.25
CA LEU A 255 -1.06 -4.03 -21.76
C LEU A 255 -0.02 -2.95 -22.08
N TYR A 256 1.25 -3.26 -21.89
CA TYR A 256 2.35 -2.37 -22.24
C TYR A 256 2.38 -2.03 -23.73
N ASN A 257 2.27 -3.03 -24.59
CA ASN A 257 2.25 -2.81 -26.06
C ASN A 257 1.02 -2.01 -26.49
N ASP A 258 -0.14 -2.24 -25.87
CA ASP A 258 -1.35 -1.46 -26.13
C ASP A 258 -1.19 0.00 -25.66
N ALA A 259 -0.55 0.24 -24.52
CA ALA A 259 -0.23 1.58 -24.04
C ALA A 259 0.71 2.30 -25.02
N GLN A 260 1.75 1.61 -25.50
CA GLN A 260 2.68 2.11 -26.52
C GLN A 260 1.94 2.45 -27.82
N ALA A 261 1.06 1.57 -28.30
CA ALA A 261 0.25 1.82 -29.50
C ALA A 261 -0.68 3.04 -29.35
N GLN A 262 -1.07 3.38 -28.12
CA GLN A 262 -1.86 4.58 -27.79
C GLN A 262 -0.98 5.83 -27.58
N GLY A 263 0.32 5.77 -27.81
CA GLY A 263 1.23 6.91 -27.66
C GLY A 263 1.68 7.17 -26.22
N ARG A 264 1.51 6.22 -25.29
CA ARG A 264 1.99 6.36 -23.91
C ARG A 264 3.44 5.92 -23.82
N TYR A 265 4.33 6.88 -23.90
CA TYR A 265 5.79 6.71 -23.81
C TYR A 265 6.34 7.66 -22.74
N PRO A 266 6.23 7.31 -21.43
CA PRO A 266 6.80 8.16 -20.41
C PRO A 266 8.31 8.34 -20.64
N ASP A 267 8.75 9.60 -20.67
CA ASP A 267 10.16 9.99 -20.80
C ASP A 267 10.53 10.87 -19.59
N CYS A 268 10.52 10.23 -18.41
CA CYS A 268 10.86 10.88 -17.17
C CYS A 268 12.38 10.91 -17.02
N GLN A 269 12.97 12.09 -17.07
CA GLN A 269 14.42 12.31 -16.99
C GLN A 269 14.83 12.74 -15.58
N ARG A 270 15.98 12.21 -15.11
CA ARG A 270 16.59 12.54 -13.82
C ARG A 270 17.85 13.40 -14.01
#